data_36a8724786a60bf29aadfff83c691c73
#
_entry.id   36a8724786a60bf29aadfff83c691c73
#
_cell.length_a   1.000
_cell.length_b   1.000
_cell.length_c   1.000
_cell.angle_alpha   90.00
_cell.angle_beta   90.00
_cell.angle_gamma   90.00
#
_symmetry.space_group_name_H-M   'P 1'
#
loop_
_entity.id
_entity.type
_entity.pdbx_description
1 polymer ?
#
loop_
_entity_poly.entity_id
_entity_poly.type
_entity_poly.pdbx_seq_one_letter_code
_entity_poly.pdbx_strand_id
1 'polypeptide(L)'
;KAEPNGVDEATDTYDTIDWLVKNIPGNNGRVGVMGVSYPGWLAGIAALSGHPALKAVSPQAPMTDTWMGDDFFHQGAFRQSFGVEYATAMEWSRQVPSPLKITRYDRYDWYLQFLTLEELGRRNGIDTLASWRGFKAHPAWDGYWQAKAMQKVWTAPNVAVLNVGGYWDQEDVFGPQEAYRTLEKRDDRKWNHIVLGPWFHGGWAGRETDAFGPMKFGSDVGLYYRANIERPWFANWLHGDGSQAFAEAYMYEVQANAWRTFDAWPPREAKAARLYLHGDGTLSFDAPTTTARTSYTSDPRRPVPYIARPVDGTRWRQWLVEDQRFVHNRPDVVSWESTPLASDVTIAGDVIAHLFASTTGRDADWVVKLIDV
;
A
#
# COMPACT_ATOMS: atom_id res chain seq x y z
N LYS A 1 0.92 7.13 -22.40
CA LYS A 1 0.04 6.57 -23.45
C LYS A 1 0.79 5.49 -24.22
N ALA A 2 0.19 4.32 -24.39
CA ALA A 2 0.72 3.30 -25.29
C ALA A 2 0.70 3.81 -26.75
N GLU A 3 -0.29 4.65 -27.06
CA GLU A 3 -0.40 5.38 -28.33
C GLU A 3 -0.55 6.88 -28.07
N PRO A 4 0.22 7.76 -28.73
CA PRO A 4 0.19 9.21 -28.48
C PRO A 4 -1.18 9.86 -28.65
N ASN A 5 -2.02 9.30 -29.52
CA ASN A 5 -3.38 9.78 -29.82
C ASN A 5 -4.48 8.86 -29.27
N GLY A 6 -4.12 7.92 -28.40
CA GLY A 6 -5.08 7.01 -27.79
C GLY A 6 -5.96 7.69 -26.74
N VAL A 7 -7.18 7.19 -26.58
CA VAL A 7 -8.08 7.54 -25.47
C VAL A 7 -7.63 6.75 -24.25
N ASP A 8 -7.49 7.43 -23.13
CA ASP A 8 -7.11 6.85 -21.83
C ASP A 8 -7.72 7.68 -20.70
N GLU A 9 -7.52 7.27 -19.47
CA GLU A 9 -8.08 7.92 -18.27
C GLU A 9 -7.65 9.39 -18.13
N ALA A 10 -6.48 9.76 -18.65
CA ALA A 10 -6.03 11.16 -18.64
C ALA A 10 -6.82 12.02 -19.63
N THR A 11 -7.11 11.50 -20.82
CA THR A 11 -7.95 12.19 -21.81
C THR A 11 -9.40 12.26 -21.36
N ASP A 12 -9.94 11.20 -20.79
CA ASP A 12 -11.30 11.18 -20.22
C ASP A 12 -11.44 12.17 -19.07
N THR A 13 -10.38 12.31 -18.24
CA THR A 13 -10.32 13.33 -17.19
C THR A 13 -10.33 14.74 -17.79
N TYR A 14 -9.55 14.98 -18.86
CA TYR A 14 -9.54 16.27 -19.52
C TYR A 14 -10.94 16.66 -20.01
N ASP A 15 -11.58 15.77 -20.75
CA ASP A 15 -12.92 16.00 -21.31
C ASP A 15 -13.98 16.19 -20.23
N THR A 16 -13.87 15.41 -19.14
CA THR A 16 -14.77 15.54 -17.99
C THR A 16 -14.63 16.93 -17.32
N ILE A 17 -13.40 17.36 -17.07
CA ILE A 17 -13.15 18.68 -16.48
C ILE A 17 -13.63 19.80 -17.39
N ASP A 18 -13.35 19.70 -18.70
CA ASP A 18 -13.79 20.67 -19.70
C ASP A 18 -15.31 20.80 -19.72
N TRP A 19 -16.01 19.66 -19.66
CA TRP A 19 -17.47 19.63 -19.59
C TRP A 19 -18.00 20.28 -18.29
N LEU A 20 -17.42 19.92 -17.14
CA LEU A 20 -17.83 20.44 -15.83
C LEU A 20 -17.69 21.97 -15.76
N VAL A 21 -16.54 22.50 -16.20
CA VAL A 21 -16.28 23.95 -16.19
C VAL A 21 -17.25 24.71 -17.09
N LYS A 22 -17.62 24.12 -18.23
CA LYS A 22 -18.54 24.76 -19.19
C LYS A 22 -20.02 24.66 -18.80
N ASN A 23 -20.41 23.59 -18.08
CA ASN A 23 -21.83 23.27 -17.93
C ASN A 23 -22.35 23.39 -16.47
N ILE A 24 -21.47 23.43 -15.45
CA ILE A 24 -21.92 23.59 -14.07
C ILE A 24 -22.03 25.09 -13.74
N PRO A 25 -23.24 25.61 -13.49
CA PRO A 25 -23.41 27.00 -13.16
C PRO A 25 -22.73 27.42 -11.85
N GLY A 26 -22.14 28.60 -11.83
CA GLY A 26 -21.53 29.16 -10.62
C GLY A 26 -20.19 28.53 -10.21
N ASN A 27 -19.59 27.68 -11.05
CA ASN A 27 -18.22 27.21 -10.82
C ASN A 27 -17.23 28.38 -11.00
N ASN A 28 -16.09 28.29 -10.34
CA ASN A 28 -15.03 29.32 -10.40
C ASN A 28 -13.90 28.96 -11.40
N GLY A 29 -14.09 27.94 -12.24
CA GLY A 29 -13.10 27.49 -13.21
C GLY A 29 -11.91 26.72 -12.59
N ARG A 30 -12.00 26.29 -11.34
CA ARG A 30 -10.96 25.52 -10.64
C ARG A 30 -11.48 24.15 -10.23
N VAL A 31 -10.72 23.12 -10.50
CA VAL A 31 -11.10 21.71 -10.25
C VAL A 31 -10.01 21.04 -9.41
N GLY A 32 -10.45 20.24 -8.45
CA GLY A 32 -9.63 19.28 -7.74
C GLY A 32 -10.13 17.87 -7.98
N VAL A 33 -9.21 16.90 -8.00
CA VAL A 33 -9.54 15.49 -8.12
C VAL A 33 -8.97 14.73 -6.93
N MET A 34 -9.78 13.88 -6.32
CA MET A 34 -9.34 13.01 -5.22
C MET A 34 -10.02 11.65 -5.33
N GLY A 35 -9.38 10.65 -4.77
CA GLY A 35 -9.95 9.30 -4.70
C GLY A 35 -9.07 8.39 -3.85
N VAL A 36 -9.65 7.29 -3.39
CA VAL A 36 -8.97 6.28 -2.58
C VAL A 36 -8.86 4.99 -3.38
N SER A 37 -7.71 4.28 -3.31
CA SER A 37 -7.53 3.00 -3.98
C SER A 37 -7.49 3.15 -5.51
N TYR A 38 -8.26 2.39 -6.26
CA TYR A 38 -8.38 2.56 -7.72
C TYR A 38 -8.79 4.00 -8.11
N PRO A 39 -9.78 4.65 -7.48
CA PRO A 39 -9.99 6.10 -7.64
C PRO A 39 -8.79 6.97 -7.22
N GLY A 40 -7.92 6.51 -6.30
CA GLY A 40 -6.66 7.17 -5.96
C GLY A 40 -5.66 7.12 -7.12
N TRP A 41 -5.57 5.98 -7.79
CA TRP A 41 -4.81 5.85 -9.03
C TRP A 41 -5.35 6.78 -10.12
N LEU A 42 -6.68 6.84 -10.29
CA LEU A 42 -7.32 7.77 -11.24
C LEU A 42 -7.00 9.24 -10.90
N ALA A 43 -7.00 9.60 -9.61
CA ALA A 43 -6.61 10.94 -9.19
C ALA A 43 -5.15 11.27 -9.54
N GLY A 44 -4.25 10.30 -9.41
CA GLY A 44 -2.86 10.42 -9.85
C GLY A 44 -2.73 10.59 -11.37
N ILE A 45 -3.47 9.80 -12.14
CA ILE A 45 -3.50 9.92 -13.61
C ILE A 45 -4.12 11.23 -14.06
N ALA A 46 -5.09 11.76 -13.33
CA ALA A 46 -5.69 13.06 -13.62
C ALA A 46 -4.65 14.20 -13.70
N ALA A 47 -3.56 14.13 -12.90
CA ALA A 47 -2.46 15.08 -12.97
C ALA A 47 -1.80 15.15 -14.36
N LEU A 48 -1.89 14.08 -15.15
CA LEU A 48 -1.33 14.00 -16.51
C LEU A 48 -2.27 14.55 -17.58
N SER A 49 -3.52 14.89 -17.24
CA SER A 49 -4.50 15.41 -18.20
C SER A 49 -4.08 16.73 -18.83
N GLY A 50 -3.33 17.56 -18.09
CA GLY A 50 -2.89 18.87 -18.56
C GLY A 50 -4.01 19.91 -18.67
N HIS A 51 -5.21 19.65 -18.12
CA HIS A 51 -6.32 20.59 -18.20
C HIS A 51 -6.03 21.84 -17.36
N PRO A 52 -6.19 23.09 -17.91
CA PRO A 52 -5.80 24.30 -17.20
C PRO A 52 -6.64 24.61 -15.97
N ALA A 53 -7.86 24.09 -15.86
CA ALA A 53 -8.70 24.23 -14.68
C ALA A 53 -8.30 23.30 -13.54
N LEU A 54 -7.58 22.21 -13.79
CA LEU A 54 -7.10 21.30 -12.75
C LEU A 54 -6.00 22.00 -11.92
N LYS A 55 -6.22 22.12 -10.61
CA LYS A 55 -5.31 22.83 -9.69
C LYS A 55 -4.69 21.92 -8.64
N ALA A 56 -5.39 20.86 -8.25
CA ALA A 56 -4.98 20.00 -7.16
C ALA A 56 -5.47 18.58 -7.39
N VAL A 57 -4.62 17.60 -7.02
CA VAL A 57 -5.00 16.19 -6.99
C VAL A 57 -4.62 15.58 -5.65
N SER A 58 -5.43 14.64 -5.16
CA SER A 58 -5.08 13.85 -3.98
C SER A 58 -5.20 12.36 -4.29
N PRO A 59 -4.12 11.73 -4.76
CA PRO A 59 -4.02 10.29 -4.88
C PRO A 59 -3.88 9.69 -3.47
N GLN A 60 -4.94 9.01 -3.02
CA GLN A 60 -5.02 8.41 -1.69
C GLN A 60 -4.95 6.89 -1.83
N ALA A 61 -3.95 6.26 -1.20
CA ALA A 61 -3.64 4.85 -1.41
C ALA A 61 -3.70 4.44 -2.90
N PRO A 62 -2.96 5.12 -3.79
CA PRO A 62 -2.98 4.81 -5.21
C PRO A 62 -2.19 3.54 -5.51
N MET A 63 -2.67 2.71 -6.42
CA MET A 63 -1.94 1.59 -6.99
C MET A 63 -0.84 2.09 -7.94
N THR A 64 0.38 2.31 -7.45
CA THR A 64 1.49 2.82 -8.28
C THR A 64 2.22 1.73 -9.04
N ASP A 65 2.43 0.58 -8.41
CA ASP A 65 3.13 -0.56 -8.99
C ASP A 65 2.58 -1.87 -8.39
N THR A 66 1.75 -2.54 -9.15
CA THR A 66 1.02 -3.73 -8.71
C THR A 66 1.93 -4.90 -8.30
N TRP A 67 3.13 -5.00 -8.85
CA TRP A 67 4.06 -6.07 -8.51
C TRP A 67 4.96 -5.74 -7.30
N MET A 68 5.30 -4.46 -7.11
CA MET A 68 6.19 -4.05 -6.04
C MET A 68 5.49 -3.96 -4.69
N GLY A 69 4.28 -3.42 -4.65
CA GLY A 69 3.66 -3.22 -3.35
C GLY A 69 2.23 -2.73 -3.46
N ASP A 70 1.36 -3.63 -3.88
CA ASP A 70 -0.01 -3.31 -4.15
C ASP A 70 -0.93 -4.50 -3.86
N ASP A 71 -2.13 -4.50 -4.34
CA ASP A 71 -3.18 -5.46 -4.10
C ASP A 71 -2.77 -6.92 -4.27
N PHE A 72 -2.00 -7.22 -5.31
CA PHE A 72 -1.78 -8.59 -5.76
C PHE A 72 -0.41 -9.13 -5.41
N PHE A 73 0.57 -8.25 -5.26
CA PHE A 73 1.93 -8.64 -4.93
C PHE A 73 2.55 -7.69 -3.92
N HIS A 74 3.42 -8.22 -3.07
CA HIS A 74 4.34 -7.45 -2.26
C HIS A 74 5.76 -7.84 -2.64
N GLN A 75 6.46 -6.98 -3.38
CA GLN A 75 7.81 -7.23 -3.90
C GLN A 75 7.94 -8.61 -4.56
N GLY A 76 6.93 -8.96 -5.37
CA GLY A 76 6.85 -10.23 -6.09
C GLY A 76 6.17 -11.38 -5.34
N ALA A 77 5.99 -11.31 -4.03
CA ALA A 77 5.24 -12.30 -3.28
C ALA A 77 3.73 -12.18 -3.59
N PHE A 78 3.17 -13.20 -4.23
CA PHE A 78 1.79 -13.18 -4.69
C PHE A 78 0.79 -13.37 -3.54
N ARG A 79 -0.14 -12.44 -3.40
CA ARG A 79 -1.24 -12.48 -2.42
C ARG A 79 -2.40 -13.30 -2.97
N GLN A 80 -2.28 -14.62 -2.88
CA GLN A 80 -3.18 -15.56 -3.55
C GLN A 80 -4.68 -15.33 -3.25
N SER A 81 -5.06 -15.21 -1.98
CA SER A 81 -6.47 -15.04 -1.61
C SER A 81 -7.06 -13.75 -2.16
N PHE A 82 -6.32 -12.65 -2.06
CA PHE A 82 -6.75 -11.36 -2.58
C PHE A 82 -6.79 -11.39 -4.12
N GLY A 83 -5.74 -11.86 -4.77
CA GLY A 83 -5.69 -11.97 -6.23
C GLY A 83 -6.81 -12.80 -6.82
N VAL A 84 -7.19 -13.90 -6.16
CA VAL A 84 -8.31 -14.75 -6.60
C VAL A 84 -9.66 -14.06 -6.41
N GLU A 85 -9.93 -13.58 -5.20
CA GLU A 85 -11.26 -13.06 -4.84
C GLU A 85 -11.53 -11.72 -5.50
N TYR A 86 -10.56 -10.81 -5.46
CA TYR A 86 -10.70 -9.46 -6.02
C TYR A 86 -10.75 -9.49 -7.56
N ALA A 87 -9.83 -10.20 -8.22
CA ALA A 87 -9.84 -10.34 -9.67
C ALA A 87 -11.16 -10.93 -10.17
N THR A 88 -11.69 -11.94 -9.47
CA THR A 88 -13.00 -12.51 -9.82
C THR A 88 -14.11 -11.49 -9.62
N ALA A 89 -14.11 -10.74 -8.53
CA ALA A 89 -15.13 -9.72 -8.26
C ALA A 89 -15.12 -8.58 -9.29
N MET A 90 -13.94 -8.21 -9.80
CA MET A 90 -13.80 -7.10 -10.75
C MET A 90 -14.08 -7.49 -12.20
N GLU A 91 -13.63 -8.66 -12.63
CA GLU A 91 -13.70 -9.06 -14.04
C GLU A 91 -14.87 -10.00 -14.37
N TRP A 92 -15.45 -10.66 -13.37
CA TRP A 92 -16.55 -11.58 -13.63
C TRP A 92 -17.85 -10.82 -13.97
N SER A 93 -18.60 -11.32 -14.96
CA SER A 93 -19.87 -10.72 -15.34
C SER A 93 -20.86 -10.68 -14.17
N ARG A 94 -21.45 -9.51 -13.92
CA ARG A 94 -22.50 -9.34 -12.90
C ARG A 94 -23.83 -9.99 -13.26
N GLN A 95 -23.97 -10.44 -14.52
CA GLN A 95 -25.22 -11.06 -15.00
C GLN A 95 -25.29 -12.56 -14.73
N VAL A 96 -24.18 -13.18 -14.33
CA VAL A 96 -24.11 -14.60 -14.00
C VAL A 96 -23.50 -14.81 -12.62
N PRO A 97 -23.91 -15.85 -11.88
CA PRO A 97 -23.33 -16.14 -10.58
C PRO A 97 -21.81 -16.33 -10.67
N SER A 98 -21.09 -15.84 -9.66
CA SER A 98 -19.64 -16.05 -9.57
C SER A 98 -19.30 -17.55 -9.59
N PRO A 99 -18.30 -17.96 -10.37
CA PRO A 99 -17.84 -19.33 -10.40
C PRO A 99 -17.07 -19.69 -9.13
N LEU A 100 -16.51 -18.67 -8.45
CA LEU A 100 -15.74 -18.85 -7.23
C LEU A 100 -16.67 -19.18 -6.06
N LYS A 101 -16.59 -20.41 -5.58
CA LYS A 101 -17.36 -20.88 -4.42
C LYS A 101 -16.42 -21.38 -3.34
N ILE A 102 -16.30 -20.63 -2.26
CA ILE A 102 -15.55 -21.04 -1.09
C ILE A 102 -16.45 -21.96 -0.27
N THR A 103 -16.14 -23.26 -0.30
CA THR A 103 -17.00 -24.32 0.24
C THR A 103 -16.55 -24.84 1.61
N ARG A 104 -15.46 -24.29 2.18
CA ARG A 104 -14.99 -24.63 3.51
C ARG A 104 -15.09 -23.44 4.43
N TYR A 105 -15.41 -23.66 5.69
CA TYR A 105 -15.46 -22.62 6.71
C TYR A 105 -14.08 -21.97 6.90
N ASP A 106 -13.03 -22.78 7.02
CA ASP A 106 -11.65 -22.29 7.06
C ASP A 106 -11.13 -22.10 5.63
N ARG A 107 -10.94 -20.84 5.23
CA ARG A 107 -10.41 -20.48 3.91
C ARG A 107 -8.99 -20.96 3.69
N TYR A 108 -8.20 -21.08 4.76
CA TYR A 108 -6.87 -21.67 4.68
C TYR A 108 -6.94 -23.08 4.10
N ASP A 109 -7.80 -23.95 4.62
CA ASP A 109 -7.99 -25.29 4.10
C ASP A 109 -8.65 -25.31 2.72
N TRP A 110 -9.45 -24.29 2.40
CA TRP A 110 -10.04 -24.20 1.06
C TRP A 110 -8.97 -23.92 0.00
N TYR A 111 -8.06 -22.99 0.25
CA TYR A 111 -6.96 -22.70 -0.68
C TYR A 111 -5.98 -23.85 -0.80
N LEU A 112 -5.65 -24.55 0.28
CA LEU A 112 -4.71 -25.67 0.29
C LEU A 112 -5.19 -26.92 -0.44
N GLN A 113 -6.47 -27.03 -0.81
CA GLN A 113 -6.92 -28.15 -1.63
C GLN A 113 -6.42 -28.08 -3.09
N PHE A 114 -5.88 -26.94 -3.50
CA PHE A 114 -5.31 -26.73 -4.83
C PHE A 114 -3.79 -26.75 -4.74
N LEU A 115 -3.16 -27.63 -5.53
CA LEU A 115 -1.71 -27.77 -5.50
C LEU A 115 -0.99 -26.68 -6.28
N THR A 116 -1.67 -26.06 -7.25
CA THR A 116 -1.11 -25.01 -8.12
C THR A 116 -2.14 -23.95 -8.42
N LEU A 117 -1.67 -22.76 -8.79
CA LEU A 117 -2.54 -21.67 -9.29
C LEU A 117 -3.29 -22.11 -10.56
N GLU A 118 -2.68 -22.95 -11.39
CA GLU A 118 -3.33 -23.50 -12.58
C GLU A 118 -4.53 -24.36 -12.22
N GLU A 119 -4.37 -25.26 -11.25
CA GLU A 119 -5.48 -26.10 -10.78
C GLU A 119 -6.59 -25.26 -10.15
N LEU A 120 -6.23 -24.28 -9.33
CA LEU A 120 -7.18 -23.34 -8.71
C LEU A 120 -7.99 -22.61 -9.78
N GLY A 121 -7.33 -22.03 -10.76
CA GLY A 121 -8.00 -21.29 -11.84
C GLY A 121 -8.95 -22.17 -12.64
N ARG A 122 -8.47 -23.32 -13.10
CA ARG A 122 -9.26 -24.25 -13.92
C ARG A 122 -10.48 -24.83 -13.18
N ARG A 123 -10.30 -25.25 -11.93
CA ARG A 123 -11.40 -25.85 -11.13
C ARG A 123 -12.47 -24.85 -10.72
N ASN A 124 -12.13 -23.58 -10.67
CA ASN A 124 -13.06 -22.51 -10.32
C ASN A 124 -13.51 -21.67 -11.53
N GLY A 125 -13.07 -22.01 -12.75
CA GLY A 125 -13.50 -21.32 -13.97
C GLY A 125 -13.00 -19.89 -14.10
N ILE A 126 -11.95 -19.49 -13.37
CA ILE A 126 -11.35 -18.15 -13.39
C ILE A 126 -10.11 -18.05 -14.29
N ASP A 127 -9.70 -19.13 -14.92
CA ASP A 127 -8.58 -19.20 -15.85
C ASP A 127 -8.79 -18.41 -17.15
N THR A 128 -10.03 -18.00 -17.42
CA THR A 128 -10.40 -17.12 -18.53
C THR A 128 -10.21 -15.63 -18.23
N LEU A 129 -10.10 -15.24 -16.95
CA LEU A 129 -9.93 -13.85 -16.54
C LEU A 129 -8.57 -13.31 -16.98
N ALA A 130 -8.54 -12.09 -17.49
CA ALA A 130 -7.34 -11.48 -18.04
C ALA A 130 -6.28 -11.25 -16.96
N SER A 131 -6.67 -10.72 -15.79
CA SER A 131 -5.75 -10.53 -14.65
C SER A 131 -5.19 -11.87 -14.15
N TRP A 132 -6.02 -12.90 -14.00
CA TRP A 132 -5.57 -14.22 -13.58
C TRP A 132 -4.52 -14.82 -14.52
N ARG A 133 -4.72 -14.70 -15.81
CA ARG A 133 -3.72 -15.10 -16.82
C ARG A 133 -2.44 -14.28 -16.69
N GLY A 134 -2.59 -12.96 -16.49
CA GLY A 134 -1.47 -12.06 -16.27
C GLY A 134 -0.62 -12.44 -15.07
N PHE A 135 -1.23 -12.71 -13.92
CA PHE A 135 -0.53 -13.12 -12.70
C PHE A 135 0.31 -14.38 -12.90
N LYS A 136 -0.23 -15.39 -13.59
CA LYS A 136 0.47 -16.63 -13.88
C LYS A 136 1.58 -16.48 -14.92
N ALA A 137 1.36 -15.66 -15.94
CA ALA A 137 2.30 -15.49 -17.04
C ALA A 137 3.50 -14.60 -16.68
N HIS A 138 3.32 -13.69 -15.71
CA HIS A 138 4.29 -12.66 -15.35
C HIS A 138 4.65 -12.69 -13.87
N PRO A 139 5.31 -13.78 -13.36
CA PRO A 139 5.68 -13.88 -11.95
C PRO A 139 6.84 -12.95 -11.56
N ALA A 140 7.60 -12.44 -12.54
CA ALA A 140 8.70 -11.50 -12.35
C ALA A 140 8.29 -10.06 -12.72
N TRP A 141 9.02 -9.07 -12.20
CA TRP A 141 8.83 -7.66 -12.58
C TRP A 141 9.36 -7.38 -13.99
N ASP A 142 8.65 -7.86 -14.97
CA ASP A 142 8.96 -7.75 -16.39
C ASP A 142 8.26 -6.54 -17.07
N GLY A 143 8.36 -6.48 -18.39
CA GLY A 143 7.76 -5.40 -19.18
C GLY A 143 6.24 -5.29 -19.04
N TYR A 144 5.54 -6.36 -18.68
CA TYR A 144 4.10 -6.35 -18.45
C TYR A 144 3.71 -5.49 -17.24
N TRP A 145 4.41 -5.64 -16.10
CA TRP A 145 4.19 -4.84 -14.90
C TRP A 145 4.75 -3.43 -15.04
N GLN A 146 5.95 -3.31 -15.62
CA GLN A 146 6.60 -2.02 -15.83
C GLN A 146 5.78 -1.07 -16.69
N ALA A 147 5.06 -1.59 -17.69
CA ALA A 147 4.19 -0.78 -18.53
C ALA A 147 2.96 -0.21 -17.78
N LYS A 148 2.59 -0.82 -16.67
CA LYS A 148 1.46 -0.42 -15.82
C LYS A 148 1.88 0.45 -14.63
N ALA A 149 3.18 0.52 -14.36
CA ALA A 149 3.71 1.23 -13.21
C ALA A 149 3.57 2.75 -13.38
N MET A 150 2.74 3.38 -12.55
CA MET A 150 2.38 4.80 -12.64
C MET A 150 3.61 5.71 -12.47
N GLN A 151 4.56 5.36 -11.61
CA GLN A 151 5.80 6.11 -11.42
C GLN A 151 6.67 6.21 -12.69
N LYS A 152 6.44 5.38 -13.69
CA LYS A 152 7.15 5.44 -14.98
C LYS A 152 6.65 6.58 -15.86
N VAL A 153 5.41 7.03 -15.68
CA VAL A 153 4.79 8.06 -16.51
C VAL A 153 4.68 9.41 -15.78
N TRP A 154 4.84 9.43 -14.48
CA TRP A 154 4.83 10.66 -13.72
C TRP A 154 6.10 11.48 -13.97
N THR A 155 5.90 12.76 -14.22
CA THR A 155 6.94 13.77 -14.39
C THR A 155 6.94 14.71 -13.19
N ALA A 156 7.51 15.92 -13.32
CA ALA A 156 7.39 16.94 -12.30
C ALA A 156 5.91 17.30 -12.06
N PRO A 157 5.53 17.65 -10.83
CA PRO A 157 4.16 18.05 -10.53
C PRO A 157 3.81 19.34 -11.27
N ASN A 158 2.78 19.29 -12.10
CA ASN A 158 2.22 20.46 -12.80
C ASN A 158 0.94 21.00 -12.13
N VAL A 159 0.46 20.30 -11.12
CA VAL A 159 -0.63 20.65 -10.20
C VAL A 159 -0.19 20.30 -8.79
N ALA A 160 -0.85 20.86 -7.79
CA ALA A 160 -0.56 20.48 -6.40
C ALA A 160 -0.98 19.03 -6.13
N VAL A 161 -0.17 18.28 -5.38
CA VAL A 161 -0.37 16.86 -5.09
C VAL A 161 -0.36 16.62 -3.58
N LEU A 162 -1.39 15.96 -3.06
CA LEU A 162 -1.47 15.49 -1.68
C LEU A 162 -1.55 13.97 -1.68
N ASN A 163 -0.43 13.30 -1.50
CA ASN A 163 -0.36 11.85 -1.39
C ASN A 163 -0.82 11.42 0.01
N VAL A 164 -1.72 10.45 0.12
CA VAL A 164 -2.27 10.02 1.41
C VAL A 164 -2.24 8.52 1.52
N GLY A 165 -1.84 8.00 2.69
CA GLY A 165 -1.83 6.57 2.96
C GLY A 165 -1.90 6.19 4.43
N GLY A 166 -2.08 4.91 4.67
CA GLY A 166 -2.10 4.32 6.00
C GLY A 166 -0.87 3.48 6.28
N TYR A 167 -0.34 3.51 7.51
CA TYR A 167 0.76 2.62 7.93
C TYR A 167 0.38 1.13 7.87
N TRP A 168 -0.89 0.84 8.11
CA TRP A 168 -1.46 -0.50 8.06
C TRP A 168 -2.39 -0.69 6.87
N ASP A 169 -2.04 -0.06 5.76
CA ASP A 169 -2.72 -0.31 4.51
C ASP A 169 -2.22 -1.64 3.93
N GLN A 170 -3.09 -2.63 3.94
CA GLN A 170 -2.76 -3.97 3.47
C GLN A 170 -2.77 -4.09 1.95
N GLU A 171 -3.28 -3.08 1.26
CA GLU A 171 -3.36 -3.02 -0.19
C GLU A 171 -2.25 -2.14 -0.75
N ASP A 172 -2.30 -0.85 -0.45
CA ASP A 172 -1.54 0.18 -1.15
C ASP A 172 -0.63 1.00 -0.23
N VAL A 173 0.07 0.38 0.71
CA VAL A 173 1.02 1.08 1.59
C VAL A 173 2.23 1.62 0.82
N PHE A 174 2.63 0.97 -0.25
CA PHE A 174 3.73 1.36 -1.12
C PHE A 174 3.38 2.58 -1.97
N GLY A 175 2.15 2.60 -2.50
CA GLY A 175 1.70 3.56 -3.50
C GLY A 175 1.88 5.03 -3.15
N PRO A 176 1.36 5.53 -2.01
CA PRO A 176 1.49 6.95 -1.65
C PRO A 176 2.93 7.39 -1.46
N GLN A 177 3.77 6.52 -0.90
CA GLN A 177 5.18 6.80 -0.65
C GLN A 177 5.99 6.81 -1.94
N GLU A 178 5.72 5.90 -2.87
CA GLU A 178 6.40 5.89 -4.17
C GLU A 178 5.94 7.05 -5.05
N ALA A 179 4.65 7.41 -4.99
CA ALA A 179 4.11 8.60 -5.62
C ALA A 179 4.84 9.86 -5.16
N TYR A 180 4.91 10.06 -3.85
CA TYR A 180 5.62 11.19 -3.25
C TYR A 180 7.09 11.20 -3.68
N ARG A 181 7.83 10.11 -3.48
CA ARG A 181 9.27 10.03 -3.82
C ARG A 181 9.57 10.27 -5.30
N THR A 182 8.67 9.83 -6.17
CA THR A 182 8.85 10.02 -7.62
C THR A 182 8.68 11.46 -8.02
N LEU A 183 7.66 12.15 -7.50
CA LEU A 183 7.38 13.54 -7.79
C LEU A 183 8.36 14.48 -7.11
N GLU A 184 8.76 14.19 -5.87
CA GLU A 184 9.65 15.03 -5.06
C GLU A 184 11.00 15.30 -5.72
N LYS A 185 11.53 14.34 -6.46
CA LYS A 185 12.78 14.51 -7.22
C LYS A 185 12.77 15.68 -8.22
N ARG A 186 11.60 16.20 -8.56
CA ARG A 186 11.38 17.23 -9.57
C ARG A 186 10.42 18.33 -9.13
N ASP A 187 10.14 18.41 -7.82
CA ASP A 187 9.24 19.42 -7.28
C ASP A 187 9.97 20.70 -6.86
N ASP A 188 10.27 21.55 -7.85
CA ASP A 188 10.85 22.86 -7.60
C ASP A 188 9.85 23.88 -6.99
N ARG A 189 8.56 23.50 -6.90
CA ARG A 189 7.48 24.42 -6.50
C ARG A 189 6.97 24.18 -5.09
N LYS A 190 7.38 23.08 -4.44
CA LYS A 190 6.84 22.64 -3.14
C LYS A 190 5.32 22.40 -3.19
N TRP A 191 4.90 21.69 -4.22
CA TRP A 191 3.51 21.34 -4.48
C TRP A 191 3.18 19.89 -4.16
N ASN A 192 4.20 19.11 -3.85
CA ASN A 192 4.08 17.69 -3.57
C ASN A 192 4.15 17.43 -2.07
N HIS A 193 3.06 16.95 -1.49
CA HIS A 193 2.93 16.70 -0.07
C HIS A 193 2.58 15.25 0.22
N ILE A 194 2.92 14.77 1.43
CA ILE A 194 2.55 13.43 1.88
C ILE A 194 1.92 13.44 3.27
N VAL A 195 0.90 12.62 3.45
CA VAL A 195 0.23 12.37 4.73
C VAL A 195 0.19 10.88 4.99
N LEU A 196 0.79 10.42 6.09
CA LEU A 196 0.66 9.04 6.54
C LEU A 196 0.09 8.99 7.96
N GLY A 197 -0.95 8.18 8.14
CA GLY A 197 -1.62 8.03 9.43
C GLY A 197 -1.82 6.58 9.84
N PRO A 198 -2.35 6.34 11.05
CA PRO A 198 -2.47 5.01 11.63
C PRO A 198 -3.71 4.28 11.11
N TRP A 199 -3.83 4.16 9.81
CA TRP A 199 -5.03 3.65 9.15
C TRP A 199 -4.78 2.38 8.36
N PHE A 200 -5.84 1.59 8.22
CA PHE A 200 -5.97 0.58 7.18
C PHE A 200 -6.43 1.23 5.86
N HIS A 201 -6.52 0.45 4.80
CA HIS A 201 -6.92 0.93 3.47
C HIS A 201 -8.22 1.75 3.49
N GLY A 202 -8.12 3.03 3.15
CA GLY A 202 -9.24 3.98 3.16
C GLY A 202 -9.75 4.40 4.55
N GLY A 203 -9.07 3.99 5.62
CA GLY A 203 -9.52 4.23 7.00
C GLY A 203 -9.72 5.71 7.34
N TRP A 204 -8.95 6.62 6.76
CA TRP A 204 -9.08 8.07 6.97
C TRP A 204 -10.38 8.68 6.48
N ALA A 205 -11.10 8.00 5.59
CA ALA A 205 -12.43 8.41 5.12
C ALA A 205 -13.56 7.93 6.03
N GLY A 206 -13.27 7.07 7.01
CA GLY A 206 -14.24 6.50 7.94
C GLY A 206 -14.77 7.47 9.00
N ARG A 207 -15.72 7.00 9.80
CA ARG A 207 -16.34 7.78 10.88
C ARG A 207 -15.74 7.50 12.26
N GLU A 208 -15.19 6.33 12.48
CA GLU A 208 -14.65 5.90 13.76
C GLU A 208 -13.17 5.57 13.56
N THR A 209 -12.33 6.57 13.75
CA THR A 209 -10.88 6.49 13.49
C THR A 209 -10.05 6.82 14.73
N ASP A 210 -10.61 6.61 15.92
CA ASP A 210 -9.97 6.77 17.23
C ASP A 210 -9.23 5.51 17.70
N ALA A 211 -9.36 4.42 16.94
CA ALA A 211 -8.74 3.13 17.25
C ALA A 211 -8.52 2.28 16.01
N PHE A 212 -7.59 1.33 16.09
CA PHE A 212 -7.43 0.25 15.14
C PHE A 212 -7.05 -1.06 15.85
N GLY A 213 -7.96 -2.03 15.85
CA GLY A 213 -7.80 -3.23 16.68
C GLY A 213 -7.63 -2.87 18.16
N PRO A 214 -6.57 -3.36 18.81
CA PRO A 214 -6.31 -3.03 20.21
C PRO A 214 -5.74 -1.63 20.44
N MET A 215 -5.24 -0.96 19.41
CA MET A 215 -4.60 0.35 19.52
C MET A 215 -5.65 1.46 19.66
N LYS A 216 -5.41 2.38 20.58
CA LYS A 216 -6.23 3.56 20.83
C LYS A 216 -5.42 4.82 20.55
N PHE A 217 -5.99 5.75 19.81
CA PHE A 217 -5.32 6.98 19.40
C PHE A 217 -5.75 8.22 20.20
N GLY A 218 -6.67 8.05 21.15
CA GLY A 218 -7.13 9.13 22.01
C GLY A 218 -7.95 10.24 21.35
N SER A 219 -8.04 10.23 20.01
CA SER A 219 -8.82 11.17 19.21
C SER A 219 -9.17 10.56 17.86
N ASP A 220 -10.17 11.14 17.18
CA ASP A 220 -10.52 10.75 15.80
C ASP A 220 -9.46 11.30 14.83
N VAL A 221 -8.49 10.45 14.49
CA VAL A 221 -7.33 10.80 13.64
C VAL A 221 -7.74 11.10 12.20
N GLY A 222 -8.74 10.39 11.67
CA GLY A 222 -9.25 10.64 10.33
C GLY A 222 -10.06 11.93 10.25
N LEU A 223 -10.85 12.25 11.26
CA LEU A 223 -11.53 13.54 11.32
C LEU A 223 -10.53 14.70 11.40
N TYR A 224 -9.48 14.55 12.23
CA TYR A 224 -8.42 15.55 12.28
C TYR A 224 -7.79 15.79 10.91
N TYR A 225 -7.40 14.72 10.22
CA TYR A 225 -6.84 14.80 8.87
C TYR A 225 -7.76 15.57 7.91
N ARG A 226 -9.03 15.14 7.82
CA ARG A 226 -9.99 15.79 6.91
C ARG A 226 -10.25 17.26 7.24
N ALA A 227 -10.34 17.61 8.53
CA ALA A 227 -10.67 18.96 8.97
C ALA A 227 -9.48 19.92 8.93
N ASN A 228 -8.27 19.44 9.28
CA ASN A 228 -7.11 20.30 9.51
C ASN A 228 -6.02 20.20 8.43
N ILE A 229 -6.04 19.15 7.58
CA ILE A 229 -5.07 18.97 6.51
C ILE A 229 -5.75 18.98 5.14
N GLU A 230 -6.60 18.02 4.84
CA GLU A 230 -7.21 17.84 3.51
C GLU A 230 -8.07 19.04 3.08
N ARG A 231 -9.04 19.40 3.92
CA ARG A 231 -9.97 20.51 3.59
C ARG A 231 -9.26 21.85 3.43
N PRO A 232 -8.37 22.30 4.35
CA PRO A 232 -7.61 23.54 4.16
C PRO A 232 -6.71 23.50 2.93
N TRP A 233 -6.07 22.34 2.66
CA TRP A 233 -5.21 22.17 1.51
C TRP A 233 -5.98 22.35 0.19
N PHE A 234 -7.12 21.66 0.02
CA PHE A 234 -7.96 21.85 -1.16
C PHE A 234 -8.52 23.28 -1.25
N ALA A 235 -8.93 23.86 -0.12
CA ALA A 235 -9.45 25.23 -0.11
C ALA A 235 -8.44 26.25 -0.62
N ASN A 236 -7.15 26.09 -0.26
CA ASN A 236 -6.08 26.95 -0.76
C ASN A 236 -5.96 26.91 -2.29
N TRP A 237 -6.08 25.73 -2.90
CA TRP A 237 -5.94 25.57 -4.35
C TRP A 237 -7.21 25.87 -5.13
N LEU A 238 -8.38 25.64 -4.55
CA LEU A 238 -9.67 25.76 -5.24
C LEU A 238 -10.36 27.11 -4.99
N HIS A 239 -10.16 27.74 -3.83
CA HIS A 239 -10.77 29.02 -3.47
C HIS A 239 -9.73 30.12 -3.25
N GLY A 240 -8.55 29.79 -2.77
CA GLY A 240 -7.44 30.70 -2.57
C GLY A 240 -6.62 30.93 -3.83
N ASP A 241 -5.45 31.50 -3.66
CA ASP A 241 -4.46 31.77 -4.70
C ASP A 241 -3.31 30.75 -4.73
N GLY A 242 -3.35 29.76 -3.85
CA GLY A 242 -2.29 28.75 -3.71
C GLY A 242 -1.08 29.23 -2.88
N SER A 243 -1.20 30.37 -2.21
CA SER A 243 -0.07 31.00 -1.48
C SER A 243 0.12 30.48 -0.05
N GLN A 244 -0.89 29.79 0.52
CA GLN A 244 -0.76 29.23 1.87
C GLN A 244 0.30 28.14 1.89
N ALA A 245 1.26 28.26 2.80
CA ALA A 245 2.27 27.25 3.02
C ALA A 245 1.71 26.06 3.81
N PHE A 246 2.03 24.86 3.36
CA PHE A 246 1.77 23.60 4.05
C PHE A 246 3.09 22.91 4.37
N ALA A 247 3.09 22.07 5.42
CA ALA A 247 4.22 21.19 5.66
C ALA A 247 4.35 20.19 4.50
N GLU A 248 5.55 19.80 4.17
CA GLU A 248 5.77 18.83 3.11
C GLU A 248 5.28 17.44 3.50
N ALA A 249 5.47 17.07 4.77
CA ALA A 249 5.01 15.80 5.30
C ALA A 249 4.24 15.94 6.61
N TYR A 250 3.13 15.22 6.71
CA TYR A 250 2.31 15.07 7.91
C TYR A 250 2.29 13.60 8.30
N MET A 251 2.85 13.27 9.45
CA MET A 251 2.99 11.92 9.94
C MET A 251 2.37 11.76 11.32
N TYR A 252 1.60 10.71 11.52
CA TYR A 252 1.06 10.41 12.85
C TYR A 252 2.03 9.54 13.63
N GLU A 253 2.57 10.05 14.72
CA GLU A 253 3.43 9.30 15.63
C GLU A 253 2.55 8.47 16.58
N VAL A 254 2.52 7.16 16.34
CA VAL A 254 1.53 6.26 16.95
C VAL A 254 1.64 6.19 18.46
N GLN A 255 2.85 6.02 19.02
CA GLN A 255 3.06 5.90 20.45
C GLN A 255 2.81 7.22 21.19
N ALA A 256 3.18 8.34 20.55
CA ALA A 256 2.93 9.68 21.09
C ALA A 256 1.47 10.14 20.91
N ASN A 257 0.68 9.44 20.10
CA ASN A 257 -0.67 9.83 19.71
C ASN A 257 -0.74 11.27 19.21
N ALA A 258 0.18 11.65 18.32
CA ALA A 258 0.32 13.03 17.88
C ALA A 258 0.68 13.14 16.39
N TRP A 259 0.14 14.16 15.74
CA TRP A 259 0.59 14.55 14.41
C TRP A 259 1.92 15.30 14.51
N ARG A 260 2.85 14.93 13.63
CA ARG A 260 4.13 15.63 13.40
C ARG A 260 4.19 16.15 11.99
N THR A 261 4.89 17.26 11.81
CA THR A 261 5.13 17.86 10.49
C THR A 261 6.62 17.93 10.22
N PHE A 262 6.99 17.71 8.98
CA PHE A 262 8.37 17.72 8.54
C PHE A 262 8.49 18.54 7.23
N ASP A 263 9.69 19.07 6.98
CA ASP A 263 10.06 19.80 5.77
C ASP A 263 10.66 18.89 4.68
N ALA A 264 10.71 17.59 4.94
CA ALA A 264 11.11 16.53 4.03
C ALA A 264 10.67 15.18 4.58
N TRP A 265 10.47 14.18 3.72
CA TRP A 265 10.24 12.80 4.14
C TRP A 265 11.14 11.82 3.37
N PRO A 266 11.88 10.91 4.04
CA PRO A 266 12.04 10.84 5.50
C PRO A 266 12.62 12.12 6.12
N PRO A 267 12.46 12.34 7.45
CA PRO A 267 13.03 13.51 8.12
C PRO A 267 14.54 13.62 7.89
N ARG A 268 15.06 14.83 7.70
CA ARG A 268 16.50 15.06 7.41
C ARG A 268 17.41 14.62 8.55
N GLU A 269 16.90 14.67 9.79
CA GLU A 269 17.60 14.24 10.99
C GLU A 269 17.58 12.72 11.20
N ALA A 270 16.76 11.98 10.47
CA ALA A 270 16.71 10.52 10.55
C ALA A 270 18.06 9.91 10.14
N LYS A 271 18.56 9.00 10.95
CA LYS A 271 19.83 8.32 10.71
C LYS A 271 19.56 6.84 10.42
N ALA A 272 20.21 6.34 9.38
CA ALA A 272 20.17 4.92 9.09
C ALA A 272 20.78 4.13 10.26
N ALA A 273 20.01 3.18 10.78
CA ALA A 273 20.42 2.24 11.82
C ALA A 273 20.30 0.81 11.29
N ARG A 274 21.02 -0.12 11.92
CA ARG A 274 20.94 -1.54 11.58
C ARG A 274 20.61 -2.35 12.81
N LEU A 275 19.59 -3.19 12.69
CA LEU A 275 19.34 -4.26 13.66
C LEU A 275 19.88 -5.56 13.07
N TYR A 276 20.78 -6.21 13.80
CA TYR A 276 21.45 -7.42 13.35
C TYR A 276 20.79 -8.67 13.93
N LEU A 277 20.61 -9.66 13.07
CA LEU A 277 20.10 -10.98 13.39
C LEU A 277 21.27 -11.88 13.81
N HIS A 278 21.37 -12.22 15.08
CA HIS A 278 22.45 -13.04 15.63
C HIS A 278 22.11 -14.54 15.56
N GLY A 279 23.13 -15.37 15.55
CA GLY A 279 22.98 -16.83 15.44
C GLY A 279 22.35 -17.51 16.66
N ASP A 280 22.33 -16.85 17.79
CA ASP A 280 21.69 -17.28 19.04
C ASP A 280 20.22 -16.84 19.19
N GLY A 281 19.67 -16.18 18.19
CA GLY A 281 18.29 -15.64 18.24
C GLY A 281 18.19 -14.23 18.82
N THR A 282 19.31 -13.58 19.13
CA THR A 282 19.31 -12.19 19.61
C THR A 282 19.15 -11.22 18.45
N LEU A 283 18.38 -10.14 18.69
CA LEU A 283 18.26 -8.97 17.83
C LEU A 283 18.96 -7.79 18.51
N SER A 284 19.92 -7.14 17.84
CA SER A 284 20.74 -6.12 18.48
C SER A 284 21.24 -5.07 17.49
N PHE A 285 21.54 -3.87 17.96
CA PHE A 285 22.23 -2.83 17.18
C PHE A 285 23.74 -3.12 16.99
N ASP A 286 24.30 -4.02 17.77
CA ASP A 286 25.70 -4.42 17.69
C ASP A 286 25.90 -5.46 16.60
N ALA A 287 26.92 -5.27 15.76
CA ALA A 287 27.23 -6.22 14.69
C ALA A 287 27.74 -7.56 15.25
N PRO A 288 27.30 -8.71 14.69
CA PRO A 288 27.78 -10.02 15.10
C PRO A 288 29.28 -10.17 14.82
N THR A 289 29.99 -10.79 15.75
CA THR A 289 31.43 -11.08 15.61
C THR A 289 31.69 -12.41 14.92
N THR A 290 30.66 -13.24 14.74
CA THR A 290 30.73 -14.56 14.11
C THR A 290 29.66 -14.71 13.06
N THR A 291 29.95 -15.49 12.02
CA THR A 291 28.95 -15.87 11.01
C THR A 291 28.13 -17.07 11.52
N ALA A 292 26.84 -16.96 11.44
CA ALA A 292 25.92 -18.06 11.77
C ALA A 292 24.94 -18.32 10.63
N ARG A 293 24.32 -19.49 10.65
CA ARG A 293 23.29 -19.88 9.69
C ARG A 293 22.13 -20.51 10.45
N THR A 294 20.92 -20.04 10.17
CA THR A 294 19.68 -20.63 10.64
C THR A 294 18.96 -21.27 9.45
N SER A 295 18.38 -22.45 9.64
CA SER A 295 17.65 -23.16 8.58
C SER A 295 16.28 -23.59 9.10
N TYR A 296 15.30 -23.55 8.22
CA TYR A 296 13.95 -24.08 8.48
C TYR A 296 13.42 -24.75 7.20
N THR A 297 12.35 -25.53 7.33
CA THR A 297 11.68 -26.14 6.20
C THR A 297 10.35 -25.44 5.97
N SER A 298 10.23 -24.78 4.82
CA SER A 298 8.95 -24.25 4.35
C SER A 298 8.18 -25.36 3.64
N ASP A 299 7.02 -25.75 4.18
CA ASP A 299 6.14 -26.75 3.58
C ASP A 299 4.95 -26.05 2.91
N PRO A 300 4.84 -26.04 1.57
CA PRO A 300 3.74 -25.39 0.87
C PRO A 300 2.37 -26.03 1.16
N ARG A 301 2.34 -27.22 1.77
CA ARG A 301 1.10 -27.86 2.22
C ARG A 301 0.64 -27.39 3.61
N ARG A 302 1.50 -26.66 4.33
CA ARG A 302 1.20 -26.12 5.65
C ARG A 302 1.83 -24.76 5.84
N PRO A 303 1.57 -23.79 4.94
CA PRO A 303 2.15 -22.45 5.04
C PRO A 303 1.81 -21.77 6.37
N VAL A 304 2.62 -20.84 6.79
CA VAL A 304 2.35 -20.05 7.99
C VAL A 304 1.08 -19.23 7.77
N PRO A 305 0.02 -19.39 8.60
CA PRO A 305 -1.19 -18.58 8.46
C PRO A 305 -0.91 -17.12 8.88
N TYR A 306 -1.56 -16.18 8.22
CA TYR A 306 -1.41 -14.75 8.53
C TYR A 306 -2.23 -14.30 9.75
N ILE A 307 -3.24 -15.07 10.13
CA ILE A 307 -4.04 -14.93 11.37
C ILE A 307 -4.24 -16.30 12.01
N ALA A 308 -4.66 -16.31 13.28
CA ALA A 308 -5.06 -17.55 13.93
C ALA A 308 -6.22 -18.24 13.19
N ARG A 309 -6.12 -19.56 13.02
CA ARG A 309 -7.17 -20.36 12.37
C ARG A 309 -8.37 -20.59 13.31
N PRO A 310 -9.59 -20.74 12.79
CA PRO A 310 -9.96 -20.78 11.37
C PRO A 310 -9.97 -19.38 10.71
N VAL A 311 -9.62 -19.34 9.42
CA VAL A 311 -9.73 -18.13 8.60
C VAL A 311 -11.12 -18.12 7.97
N ASP A 312 -12.10 -17.49 8.61
CA ASP A 312 -13.51 -17.50 8.23
C ASP A 312 -13.92 -16.40 7.25
N GLY A 313 -12.98 -15.57 6.87
CA GLY A 313 -13.19 -14.50 5.89
C GLY A 313 -11.90 -13.78 5.58
N THR A 314 -11.98 -12.78 4.72
CA THR A 314 -10.89 -11.84 4.54
C THR A 314 -10.87 -10.85 5.71
N ARG A 315 -10.46 -11.25 6.89
CA ARG A 315 -10.24 -10.30 8.01
C ARG A 315 -9.09 -9.34 7.70
N TRP A 316 -9.13 -8.78 6.52
CA TRP A 316 -8.08 -8.04 5.89
C TRP A 316 -7.72 -6.72 6.59
N ARG A 317 -8.50 -6.30 7.57
CA ARG A 317 -8.21 -5.12 8.38
C ARG A 317 -7.49 -5.44 9.68
N GLN A 318 -7.95 -6.46 10.40
CA GLN A 318 -7.49 -6.74 11.77
C GLN A 318 -6.15 -7.47 11.84
N TRP A 319 -5.85 -8.34 10.88
CA TRP A 319 -4.63 -9.15 10.88
C TRP A 319 -3.34 -8.33 10.90
N LEU A 320 -3.38 -7.07 10.48
CA LEU A 320 -2.23 -6.15 10.47
C LEU A 320 -1.75 -5.76 11.85
N VAL A 321 -2.62 -5.86 12.86
CA VAL A 321 -2.36 -5.47 14.25
C VAL A 321 -2.64 -6.61 15.23
N GLU A 322 -2.85 -7.83 14.72
CA GLU A 322 -3.05 -8.99 15.58
C GLU A 322 -1.74 -9.50 16.17
N ASP A 323 -1.83 -10.00 17.39
CA ASP A 323 -0.76 -10.67 18.10
C ASP A 323 -0.23 -11.87 17.30
N GLN A 324 1.06 -11.87 17.00
CA GLN A 324 1.71 -12.89 16.19
C GLN A 324 2.23 -14.10 17.00
N ARG A 325 2.01 -14.16 18.32
CA ARG A 325 2.48 -15.26 19.18
C ARG A 325 1.91 -16.62 18.78
N PHE A 326 0.77 -16.67 18.08
CA PHE A 326 0.16 -17.92 17.60
C PHE A 326 1.05 -18.70 16.60
N VAL A 327 2.04 -18.07 15.99
CA VAL A 327 3.00 -18.70 15.08
C VAL A 327 4.42 -18.74 15.61
N HIS A 328 4.71 -18.11 16.73
CA HIS A 328 6.07 -17.96 17.29
C HIS A 328 6.81 -19.30 17.46
N ASN A 329 6.12 -20.33 17.94
CA ASN A 329 6.70 -21.67 18.20
C ASN A 329 6.64 -22.63 17.02
N ARG A 330 6.33 -22.16 15.83
CA ARG A 330 6.33 -23.02 14.65
C ARG A 330 7.75 -23.31 14.18
N PRO A 331 8.05 -24.57 13.72
CA PRO A 331 9.39 -24.94 13.25
C PRO A 331 9.77 -24.30 11.89
N ASP A 332 8.81 -23.67 11.22
CA ASP A 332 8.96 -22.97 9.95
C ASP A 332 8.92 -21.42 10.11
N VAL A 333 9.06 -20.96 11.36
CA VAL A 333 9.19 -19.53 11.71
C VAL A 333 10.50 -19.36 12.48
N VAL A 334 11.27 -18.35 12.11
CA VAL A 334 12.50 -17.97 12.84
C VAL A 334 12.26 -16.60 13.46
N SER A 335 12.58 -16.48 14.75
CA SER A 335 12.41 -15.23 15.51
C SER A 335 13.74 -14.79 16.12
N TRP A 336 13.90 -13.50 16.21
CA TRP A 336 14.99 -12.84 16.93
C TRP A 336 14.37 -11.82 17.88
N GLU A 337 14.88 -11.75 19.10
CA GLU A 337 14.38 -10.86 20.13
C GLU A 337 15.48 -9.96 20.66
N SER A 338 15.18 -8.68 20.84
CA SER A 338 16.08 -7.77 21.55
C SER A 338 15.84 -7.88 23.07
N THR A 339 16.85 -7.51 23.85
CA THR A 339 16.59 -7.12 25.22
C THR A 339 15.67 -5.88 25.26
N PRO A 340 14.96 -5.62 26.35
CA PRO A 340 14.20 -4.38 26.48
C PRO A 340 15.07 -3.17 26.13
N LEU A 341 14.54 -2.28 25.31
CA LEU A 341 15.25 -1.08 24.88
C LEU A 341 15.51 -0.16 26.08
N ALA A 342 16.70 0.39 26.19
CA ALA A 342 17.08 1.29 27.28
C ALA A 342 16.45 2.70 27.14
N SER A 343 15.97 3.03 25.96
CA SER A 343 15.29 4.28 25.63
C SER A 343 14.38 4.08 24.44
N ASP A 344 13.43 4.99 24.25
CA ASP A 344 12.53 5.01 23.11
C ASP A 344 13.32 5.08 21.78
N VAL A 345 12.81 4.35 20.80
CA VAL A 345 13.33 4.38 19.43
C VAL A 345 12.18 4.76 18.49
N THR A 346 12.34 5.90 17.84
CA THR A 346 11.39 6.34 16.79
C THR A 346 11.92 5.91 15.43
N ILE A 347 11.10 5.15 14.69
CA ILE A 347 11.42 4.70 13.34
C ILE A 347 10.71 5.64 12.36
N ALA A 348 11.47 6.17 11.38
CA ALA A 348 10.94 7.04 10.34
C ALA A 348 11.58 6.68 8.99
N GLY A 349 10.77 6.48 7.96
CA GLY A 349 11.21 6.07 6.63
C GLY A 349 11.12 4.55 6.42
N ASP A 350 11.91 4.04 5.47
CA ASP A 350 11.84 2.65 5.02
C ASP A 350 12.45 1.68 6.05
N VAL A 351 11.73 0.60 6.33
CA VAL A 351 12.24 -0.55 7.07
C VAL A 351 12.66 -1.62 6.07
N ILE A 352 13.96 -1.85 5.94
CA ILE A 352 14.55 -2.71 4.91
C ILE A 352 15.05 -4.01 5.53
N ALA A 353 14.50 -5.14 5.10
CA ALA A 353 15.03 -6.46 5.43
C ALA A 353 16.19 -6.81 4.48
N HIS A 354 17.40 -6.95 5.00
CA HIS A 354 18.57 -7.37 4.25
C HIS A 354 18.98 -8.78 4.67
N LEU A 355 18.66 -9.78 3.84
CA LEU A 355 18.86 -11.19 4.13
C LEU A 355 19.88 -11.82 3.16
N PHE A 356 20.78 -12.64 3.68
CA PHE A 356 21.56 -13.58 2.89
C PHE A 356 20.85 -14.93 2.96
N ALA A 357 20.03 -15.23 1.96
CA ALA A 357 19.16 -16.39 1.96
C ALA A 357 19.48 -17.36 0.82
N SER A 358 19.20 -18.63 1.04
CA SER A 358 19.27 -19.68 0.02
C SER A 358 18.13 -20.67 0.22
N THR A 359 17.68 -21.29 -0.86
CA THR A 359 16.66 -22.35 -0.83
C THR A 359 17.16 -23.60 -1.56
N THR A 360 16.66 -24.75 -1.18
CA THR A 360 16.84 -25.99 -1.93
C THR A 360 15.82 -26.15 -3.06
N GLY A 361 14.80 -25.28 -3.08
CA GLY A 361 13.81 -25.17 -4.15
C GLY A 361 14.27 -24.28 -5.30
N ARG A 362 13.36 -23.99 -6.22
CA ARG A 362 13.59 -23.07 -7.34
C ARG A 362 13.23 -21.64 -7.02
N ASP A 363 12.35 -21.47 -6.03
CA ASP A 363 11.78 -20.19 -5.65
C ASP A 363 11.40 -20.21 -4.16
N ALA A 364 11.33 -19.03 -3.53
CA ALA A 364 10.89 -18.88 -2.15
C ALA A 364 10.52 -17.40 -1.89
N ASP A 365 9.44 -17.20 -1.15
CA ASP A 365 9.07 -15.91 -0.57
C ASP A 365 9.52 -15.85 0.89
N TRP A 366 10.14 -14.74 1.28
CA TRP A 366 10.50 -14.46 2.67
C TRP A 366 9.65 -13.31 3.20
N VAL A 367 8.86 -13.58 4.22
CA VAL A 367 8.05 -12.57 4.90
C VAL A 367 8.72 -12.20 6.21
N VAL A 368 9.09 -10.94 6.36
CA VAL A 368 9.73 -10.40 7.58
C VAL A 368 8.75 -9.46 8.27
N LYS A 369 8.60 -9.62 9.58
CA LYS A 369 7.79 -8.75 10.43
C LYS A 369 8.65 -8.16 11.53
N LEU A 370 8.65 -6.84 11.66
CA LEU A 370 9.17 -6.14 12.84
C LEU A 370 8.01 -5.94 13.80
N ILE A 371 8.16 -6.39 15.04
CA ILE A 371 7.09 -6.45 16.04
C ILE A 371 7.58 -5.77 17.29
N ASP A 372 6.78 -4.87 17.83
CA ASP A 372 6.92 -4.31 19.17
C ASP A 372 6.13 -5.19 20.15
N VAL A 373 6.75 -5.57 21.31
CA VAL A 373 6.23 -6.58 22.25
C VAL A 373 6.10 -6.00 23.65
#